data_24ea83d0ad606c3c6895c77ede9ac4ab
#
_entry.id   24ea83d0ad606c3c6895c77ede9ac4ab
#
_cell.length_a   1.000
_cell.length_b   1.000
_cell.length_c   1.000
_cell.angle_alpha   90.00
_cell.angle_beta   90.00
_cell.angle_gamma   90.00
#
_symmetry.space_group_name_H-M   'P 1'
#
loop_
_entity.id
_entity.type
_entity.pdbx_description
1 polymer ?
#
loop_
_entity_poly.entity_id
_entity_poly.type
_entity_poly.pdbx_seq_one_letter_code
_entity_poly.pdbx_strand_id
1 'polypeptide(L)'
;MITAQEVEEKLKRGPFHQWLGLKVLAVDEGSIEIEATWREEWVVNPDRKYTHGGILAALVDLTADWALVSKTGRGVPTIDMRVDYHRAAMPGNLV
;
A
#
# COMPACT_ATOMS: atom_id res chain seq x y z
N MET A 1 -19.89 3.96 7.58
CA MET A 1 -18.68 3.32 7.03
C MET A 1 -17.73 4.38 6.49
N ILE A 2 -16.43 4.18 6.66
CA ILE A 2 -15.43 5.13 6.18
C ILE A 2 -15.42 5.16 4.65
N THR A 3 -15.27 6.34 4.06
CA THR A 3 -15.23 6.52 2.60
C THR A 3 -13.81 6.42 2.07
N ALA A 4 -13.68 6.18 0.75
CA ALA A 4 -12.38 6.17 0.09
C ALA A 4 -11.62 7.49 0.31
N GLN A 5 -12.31 8.61 0.22
CA GLN A 5 -11.72 9.94 0.44
C GLN A 5 -11.20 10.09 1.86
N GLU A 6 -11.97 9.64 2.87
CA GLU A 6 -11.54 9.71 4.28
C GLU A 6 -10.30 8.86 4.53
N VAL A 7 -10.23 7.66 3.96
CA VAL A 7 -9.05 6.79 4.07
C VAL A 7 -7.84 7.46 3.43
N GLU A 8 -8.01 8.01 2.24
CA GLU A 8 -6.92 8.67 1.53
C GLU A 8 -6.37 9.87 2.31
N GLU A 9 -7.24 10.67 2.89
CA GLU A 9 -6.83 11.81 3.73
C GLU A 9 -6.03 11.34 4.95
N LYS A 10 -6.44 10.26 5.59
CA LYS A 10 -5.73 9.70 6.74
C LYS A 10 -4.37 9.10 6.35
N LEU A 11 -4.32 8.39 5.22
CA LEU A 11 -3.06 7.86 4.68
C LEU A 11 -2.05 8.97 4.43
N LYS A 12 -2.48 10.10 3.89
CA LYS A 12 -1.60 11.22 3.55
C LYS A 12 -1.02 11.95 4.77
N ARG A 13 -1.45 11.63 5.97
CA ARG A 13 -0.86 12.18 7.19
C ARG A 13 0.54 11.64 7.44
N GLY A 14 0.82 10.39 7.07
CA GLY A 14 2.12 9.77 7.25
C GLY A 14 3.09 10.19 6.15
N PRO A 15 4.30 10.68 6.48
CA PRO A 15 5.26 11.11 5.47
C PRO A 15 5.65 9.99 4.52
N PHE A 16 5.82 8.77 5.01
CA PHE A 16 6.16 7.62 4.18
C PHE A 16 5.02 7.31 3.20
N HIS A 17 3.78 7.33 3.68
CA HIS A 17 2.62 7.10 2.82
C HIS A 17 2.46 8.20 1.76
N GLN A 18 2.76 9.45 2.11
CA GLN A 18 2.81 10.54 1.13
C GLN A 18 3.83 10.24 0.03
N TRP A 19 5.01 9.77 0.44
CA TRP A 19 6.09 9.44 -0.50
C TRP A 19 5.69 8.30 -1.44
N LEU A 20 4.92 7.33 -0.95
CA LEU A 20 4.45 6.21 -1.78
C LEU A 20 3.44 6.63 -2.85
N GLY A 21 2.84 7.80 -2.74
CA GLY A 21 1.89 8.30 -3.73
C GLY A 21 0.64 7.45 -3.83
N LEU A 22 -0.03 7.23 -2.69
CA LEU A 22 -1.17 6.34 -2.59
C LEU A 22 -2.47 7.01 -3.00
N LYS A 23 -3.30 6.27 -3.73
CA LYS A 23 -4.66 6.66 -4.09
C LYS A 23 -5.61 5.54 -3.73
N VAL A 24 -6.65 5.85 -2.98
CA VAL A 24 -7.67 4.87 -2.60
C VAL A 24 -8.72 4.79 -3.70
N LEU A 25 -8.78 3.66 -4.37
CA LEU A 25 -9.69 3.45 -5.50
C LEU A 25 -11.08 3.01 -5.04
N ALA A 26 -11.15 2.19 -4.00
CA ALA A 26 -12.41 1.66 -3.49
C ALA A 26 -12.27 1.23 -2.04
N VAL A 27 -13.33 1.38 -1.27
CA VAL A 27 -13.42 0.89 0.12
C VAL A 27 -14.79 0.26 0.31
N ASP A 28 -14.79 -0.91 0.95
CA ASP A 28 -16.00 -1.54 1.44
C ASP A 28 -15.70 -2.15 2.81
N GLU A 29 -16.67 -2.67 3.49
CA GLU A 29 -16.47 -3.27 4.80
C GLU A 29 -15.54 -4.50 4.70
N GLY A 30 -14.33 -4.37 5.23
CA GLY A 30 -13.33 -5.43 5.19
C GLY A 30 -12.58 -5.57 3.88
N SER A 31 -12.76 -4.62 2.94
CA SER A 31 -12.13 -4.67 1.62
C SER A 31 -11.65 -3.29 1.19
N ILE A 32 -10.51 -3.23 0.52
CA ILE A 32 -9.96 -1.97 0.03
C ILE A 32 -9.12 -2.20 -1.22
N GLU A 33 -9.11 -1.21 -2.12
CA GLU A 33 -8.18 -1.16 -3.25
C GLU A 33 -7.40 0.14 -3.18
N ILE A 34 -6.08 0.03 -3.18
CA ILE A 34 -5.17 1.17 -3.14
C ILE A 34 -4.22 1.07 -4.32
N GLU A 35 -4.03 2.18 -5.03
CA GLU A 35 -3.03 2.30 -6.08
C GLU A 35 -1.83 3.08 -5.55
N ALA A 36 -0.64 2.52 -5.73
CA ALA A 36 0.62 3.20 -5.44
C ALA A 36 1.23 3.68 -6.75
N THR A 37 1.63 4.96 -6.79
CA THR A 37 2.23 5.57 -7.96
C THR A 37 3.68 5.14 -8.09
N TRP A 38 4.03 4.53 -9.23
CA TRP A 38 5.40 4.11 -9.48
C TRP A 38 6.37 5.30 -9.45
N ARG A 39 7.55 5.03 -8.92
CA ARG A 39 8.64 6.00 -8.96
C ARG A 39 9.99 5.28 -9.06
N GLU A 40 10.94 5.95 -9.66
CA GLU A 40 12.25 5.36 -9.96
C GLU A 40 13.00 4.89 -8.72
N GLU A 41 12.79 5.56 -7.60
CA GLU A 41 13.43 5.20 -6.33
C GLU A 41 13.03 3.83 -5.78
N TRP A 42 11.96 3.23 -6.32
CA TRP A 42 11.59 1.86 -5.97
C TRP A 42 12.52 0.81 -6.58
N VAL A 43 13.30 1.21 -7.60
CA VAL A 43 14.14 0.27 -8.37
C VAL A 43 15.34 -0.18 -7.55
N VAL A 44 15.48 -1.50 -7.37
CA VAL A 44 16.61 -2.11 -6.66
C VAL A 44 17.83 -2.23 -7.57
N ASN A 45 17.60 -2.67 -8.80
CA ASN A 45 18.64 -2.96 -9.76
C ASN A 45 18.38 -2.16 -11.04
N PRO A 46 19.24 -1.17 -11.36
CA PRO A 46 19.00 -0.30 -12.51
C PRO A 46 18.98 -1.03 -13.85
N ASP A 47 19.61 -2.22 -13.94
CA ASP A 47 19.60 -2.99 -15.17
C ASP A 47 18.33 -3.80 -15.36
N ARG A 48 17.76 -4.32 -14.28
CA ARG A 48 16.55 -5.16 -14.31
C ARG A 48 15.27 -4.40 -13.99
N LYS A 49 15.37 -3.28 -13.29
CA LYS A 49 14.29 -2.32 -13.02
C LYS A 49 13.08 -2.86 -12.24
N TYR A 50 13.22 -3.96 -11.53
CA TYR A 50 12.12 -4.43 -10.68
C TYR A 50 12.05 -3.65 -9.37
N THR A 51 10.84 -3.59 -8.80
CA THR A 51 10.57 -2.90 -7.55
C THR A 51 11.16 -3.63 -6.35
N HIS A 52 11.75 -2.87 -5.44
CA HIS A 52 12.30 -3.38 -4.17
C HIS A 52 11.23 -4.15 -3.39
N GLY A 53 11.60 -5.36 -2.92
CA GLY A 53 10.67 -6.19 -2.15
C GLY A 53 10.15 -5.52 -0.88
N GLY A 54 10.95 -4.65 -0.26
CA GLY A 54 10.51 -3.88 0.90
C GLY A 54 9.38 -2.90 0.58
N ILE A 55 9.36 -2.34 -0.63
CA ILE A 55 8.24 -1.50 -1.08
C ILE A 55 6.98 -2.36 -1.21
N LEU A 56 7.09 -3.53 -1.84
CA LEU A 56 5.97 -4.46 -1.97
C LEU A 56 5.43 -4.88 -0.60
N ALA A 57 6.32 -5.19 0.33
CA ALA A 57 5.93 -5.56 1.69
C ALA A 57 5.21 -4.41 2.41
N ALA A 58 5.71 -3.17 2.26
CA ALA A 58 5.06 -2.00 2.84
C ALA A 58 3.65 -1.81 2.27
N LEU A 59 3.47 -1.99 0.96
CA LEU A 59 2.17 -1.86 0.31
C LEU A 59 1.19 -2.94 0.80
N VAL A 60 1.66 -4.18 0.95
CA VAL A 60 0.83 -5.26 1.52
C VAL A 60 0.42 -4.92 2.95
N ASP A 61 1.37 -4.47 3.77
CA ASP A 61 1.13 -4.14 5.17
C ASP A 61 0.06 -3.05 5.33
N LEU A 62 0.26 -1.89 4.69
CA LEU A 62 -0.68 -0.77 4.83
C LEU A 62 -2.05 -1.08 4.23
N THR A 63 -2.11 -1.83 3.15
CA THR A 63 -3.37 -2.19 2.50
C THR A 63 -4.18 -3.15 3.37
N ALA A 64 -3.53 -4.17 3.92
CA ALA A 64 -4.19 -5.12 4.83
C ALA A 64 -4.68 -4.40 6.11
N ASP A 65 -3.86 -3.51 6.65
CA ASP A 65 -4.22 -2.71 7.82
C ASP A 65 -5.50 -1.91 7.57
N TRP A 66 -5.56 -1.18 6.46
CA TRP A 66 -6.72 -0.36 6.15
C TRP A 66 -7.95 -1.17 5.77
N ALA A 67 -7.79 -2.38 5.22
CA ALA A 67 -8.92 -3.30 5.04
C ALA A 67 -9.55 -3.67 6.39
N LEU A 68 -8.72 -3.92 7.40
CA LEU A 68 -9.20 -4.19 8.75
C LEU A 68 -9.83 -2.95 9.39
N VAL A 69 -9.21 -1.78 9.25
CA VAL A 69 -9.74 -0.51 9.76
C VAL A 69 -11.12 -0.23 9.16
N SER A 70 -11.34 -0.54 7.88
CA SER A 70 -12.64 -0.32 7.23
C SER A 70 -13.76 -1.11 7.89
N LYS A 71 -13.42 -2.23 8.53
CA LYS A 71 -14.39 -3.07 9.23
C LYS A 71 -14.47 -2.75 10.72
N THR A 72 -13.34 -2.56 11.39
CA THR A 72 -13.29 -2.38 12.84
C THR A 72 -13.50 -0.93 13.28
N GLY A 73 -13.21 0.03 12.40
CA GLY A 73 -13.28 1.46 12.72
C GLY A 73 -12.13 1.96 13.58
N ARG A 74 -11.09 1.17 13.80
CA ARG A 74 -9.96 1.54 14.67
C ARG A 74 -8.64 1.03 14.11
N GLY A 75 -7.53 1.69 14.50
CA GLY A 75 -6.19 1.29 14.09
C GLY A 75 -5.81 -0.08 14.62
N VAL A 76 -5.10 -0.84 13.80
CA VAL A 76 -4.65 -2.21 14.11
C VAL A 76 -3.16 -2.33 13.76
N PRO A 77 -2.26 -1.95 14.71
CA PRO A 77 -0.82 -2.03 14.42
C PRO A 77 -0.39 -3.45 14.07
N THR A 78 0.52 -3.56 13.11
CA THR A 78 1.06 -4.85 12.67
C THR A 78 1.95 -5.46 13.74
N ILE A 79 1.70 -6.72 14.09
CA ILE A 79 2.53 -7.49 15.02
C ILE A 79 3.56 -8.29 14.24
N ASP A 80 3.11 -9.05 13.24
CA ASP A 80 4.00 -9.77 12.36
C ASP A 80 3.34 -9.92 10.99
N MET A 81 4.15 -10.22 9.97
CA MET A 81 3.69 -10.32 8.61
C MET A 81 4.61 -11.25 7.83
N ARG A 82 4.03 -12.10 6.98
CA ARG A 82 4.78 -12.91 6.03
C ARG A 82 4.42 -12.49 4.62
N VAL A 83 5.44 -12.28 3.78
CA VAL A 83 5.27 -11.96 2.36
C VAL A 83 6.03 -12.98 1.52
N ASP A 84 5.35 -13.61 0.59
CA ASP A 84 5.96 -14.55 -0.35
C ASP A 84 5.99 -13.90 -1.73
N TYR A 85 7.19 -13.80 -2.30
CA TYR A 85 7.42 -13.14 -3.59
C TYR A 85 7.47 -14.20 -4.69
N HIS A 86 6.50 -14.16 -5.60
CA HIS A 86 6.39 -15.15 -6.67
C HIS A 86 6.94 -14.68 -8.00
N ARG A 87 7.04 -13.39 -8.21
CA ARG A 87 7.61 -12.79 -9.42
C ARG A 87 7.94 -11.31 -9.17
N ALA A 88 8.80 -10.76 -10.04
CA ALA A 88 9.20 -9.37 -9.94
C ALA A 88 8.05 -8.43 -10.33
N ALA A 89 7.93 -7.29 -9.62
CA ALA A 89 7.04 -6.21 -10.01
C ALA A 89 7.83 -5.24 -10.91
N MET A 90 7.45 -5.16 -12.16
CA MET A 90 8.10 -4.31 -13.15
C MET A 90 7.62 -2.86 -13.03
N PRO A 91 8.29 -1.88 -13.71
CA PRO A 91 7.88 -0.47 -13.64
C PRO A 91 6.41 -0.28 -13.96
N GLY A 92 5.75 0.58 -13.19
CA GLY A 92 4.34 0.89 -13.32
C GLY A 92 3.65 0.97 -11.97
N ASN A 93 2.48 1.62 -11.95
CA ASN A 93 1.69 1.71 -10.74
C ASN A 93 1.21 0.32 -10.30
N LEU A 94 1.09 0.14 -8.98
CA LEU A 94 0.63 -1.12 -8.39
C LEU A 94 -0.71 -0.91 -7.69
N VAL A 95 -1.60 -1.86 -7.87
CA VAL A 95 -2.90 -1.87 -7.18
C VAL A 95 -2.95 -3.05 -6.22
#